data_c5995865b7d8284e5d39068a0d331128
#
_entry.id   c5995865b7d8284e5d39068a0d331128
#
_cell.length_a   1.000
_cell.length_b   1.000
_cell.length_c   1.000
_cell.angle_alpha   90.00
_cell.angle_beta   90.00
_cell.angle_gamma   90.00
#
_symmetry.space_group_name_H-M   'P 1'
#
loop_
_entity.id
_entity.type
_entity.pdbx_description
1 polymer ?
#
loop_
_entity_poly.entity_id
_entity_poly.type
_entity_poly.pdbx_seq_one_letter_code
_entity_poly.pdbx_strand_id
1 'polypeptide(L)'
;AMIGNRTMIDMNAVIGSGAQIGDDVHVGAGAVIAGMMEPACTTPVIIEDGVFIGANAVVAEGVRVGHHAIIGAGSVVLHDVEARAVMIKAPAEKIRERTVDDEQRLCINQTLRKKEVGDHFFDETMD
;
A
#
# COMPACT_ATOMS: atom_id res chain seq x y z
N ALA A 1 -6.20 0.95 14.57
CA ALA A 1 -5.20 1.25 13.53
C ALA A 1 -4.91 2.74 13.49
N MET A 2 -3.72 3.10 13.04
CA MET A 2 -3.32 4.49 12.81
C MET A 2 -2.98 4.65 11.33
N ILE A 3 -3.54 5.67 10.70
CA ILE A 3 -3.35 5.92 9.27
C ILE A 3 -2.88 7.36 9.10
N GLY A 4 -1.77 7.54 8.42
CA GLY A 4 -1.14 8.84 8.22
C GLY A 4 -1.83 9.72 7.18
N ASN A 5 -1.19 10.84 6.90
CA ASN A 5 -1.71 11.88 6.01
C ASN A 5 -1.56 11.47 4.54
N ARG A 6 -2.50 11.90 3.70
CA ARG A 6 -2.50 11.66 2.25
C ARG A 6 -2.42 10.18 1.87
N THR A 7 -2.77 9.30 2.79
CA THR A 7 -2.82 7.86 2.57
C THR A 7 -4.17 7.50 1.97
N MET A 8 -4.15 6.62 0.99
CA MET A 8 -5.32 6.22 0.24
C MET A 8 -5.61 4.75 0.47
N ILE A 9 -6.80 4.48 0.99
CA ILE A 9 -7.29 3.13 1.24
C ILE A 9 -8.38 2.86 0.22
N ASP A 10 -8.12 1.94 -0.68
CA ASP A 10 -9.03 1.64 -1.78
C ASP A 10 -10.14 0.67 -1.34
N MET A 11 -11.07 0.40 -2.26
CA MET A 11 -12.27 -0.38 -1.98
C MET A 11 -11.97 -1.77 -1.42
N ASN A 12 -12.72 -2.19 -0.44
CA ASN A 12 -12.62 -3.52 0.19
C ASN A 12 -11.26 -3.83 0.82
N ALA A 13 -10.40 -2.85 1.00
CA ALA A 13 -9.16 -3.08 1.74
C ALA A 13 -9.49 -3.33 3.22
N VAL A 14 -8.75 -4.25 3.82
CA VAL A 14 -8.89 -4.59 5.24
C VAL A 14 -7.66 -4.10 5.98
N ILE A 15 -7.90 -3.25 6.96
CA ILE A 15 -6.84 -2.75 7.85
C ILE A 15 -7.05 -3.40 9.22
N GLY A 16 -6.14 -4.29 9.56
CA GLY A 16 -6.25 -5.07 10.78
C GLY A 16 -5.97 -4.28 12.05
N SER A 17 -6.32 -4.89 13.16
CA SER A 17 -6.17 -4.32 14.49
C SER A 17 -4.72 -3.91 14.77
N GLY A 18 -4.52 -2.68 15.21
CA GLY A 18 -3.21 -2.17 15.61
C GLY A 18 -2.27 -1.81 14.48
N ALA A 19 -2.65 -2.01 13.22
CA ALA A 19 -1.79 -1.66 12.09
C ALA A 19 -1.41 -0.17 12.12
N GLN A 20 -0.17 0.13 11.78
CA GLN A 20 0.34 1.49 11.70
C GLN A 20 0.74 1.77 10.26
N ILE A 21 0.06 2.70 9.63
CA ILE A 21 0.27 3.07 8.24
C ILE A 21 0.73 4.51 8.18
N GLY A 22 1.84 4.75 7.51
CA GLY A 22 2.46 6.07 7.41
C GLY A 22 1.74 7.01 6.45
N ASP A 23 2.45 8.06 6.05
CA ASP A 23 1.98 9.08 5.13
C ASP A 23 2.19 8.65 3.67
N ASP A 24 1.37 9.17 2.78
CA ASP A 24 1.52 8.95 1.33
C ASP A 24 1.54 7.49 0.91
N VAL A 25 0.86 6.63 1.66
CA VAL A 25 0.74 5.21 1.37
C VAL A 25 -0.49 4.98 0.48
N HIS A 26 -0.37 4.02 -0.42
CA HIS A 26 -1.52 3.54 -1.18
C HIS A 26 -1.78 2.08 -0.82
N VAL A 27 -2.97 1.81 -0.31
CA VAL A 27 -3.43 0.43 -0.05
C VAL A 27 -4.46 0.07 -1.11
N GLY A 28 -4.10 -0.84 -2.00
CA GLY A 28 -4.91 -1.21 -3.15
C GLY A 28 -6.21 -1.93 -2.78
N ALA A 29 -7.11 -1.99 -3.75
CA ALA A 29 -8.41 -2.62 -3.56
C ALA A 29 -8.27 -4.08 -3.12
N GLY A 30 -9.02 -4.45 -2.10
CA GLY A 30 -9.00 -5.82 -1.61
C GLY A 30 -7.73 -6.25 -0.89
N ALA A 31 -6.77 -5.35 -0.70
CA ALA A 31 -5.55 -5.68 0.05
C ALA A 31 -5.88 -5.94 1.52
N VAL A 32 -5.16 -6.85 2.14
CA VAL A 32 -5.36 -7.20 3.54
C VAL A 32 -4.08 -6.91 4.32
N ILE A 33 -4.18 -5.97 5.24
CA ILE A 33 -3.12 -5.69 6.21
C ILE A 33 -3.54 -6.39 7.49
N ALA A 34 -2.81 -7.42 7.87
CA ALA A 34 -3.19 -8.25 9.01
C ALA A 34 -3.17 -7.47 10.32
N GLY A 35 -4.05 -7.85 11.22
CA GLY A 35 -4.07 -7.33 12.57
C GLY A 35 -3.15 -8.12 13.48
N MET A 36 -3.03 -7.66 14.72
CA MET A 36 -2.34 -8.40 15.75
C MET A 36 -3.17 -9.61 16.16
N MET A 37 -2.54 -10.77 16.24
CA MET A 37 -3.19 -11.97 16.75
C MET A 37 -3.11 -12.01 18.27
N GLU A 38 -4.21 -12.35 18.89
CA GLU A 38 -4.26 -12.56 20.36
C GLU A 38 -3.97 -14.01 20.70
N PRO A 39 -3.21 -14.25 21.77
CA PRO A 39 -2.37 -13.34 22.56
C PRO A 39 -0.92 -13.29 22.06
N ALA A 40 -0.62 -13.97 20.99
CA ALA A 40 0.74 -14.35 20.65
C ALA A 40 1.56 -13.25 19.97
N CYS A 41 0.91 -12.34 19.25
CA CYS A 41 1.63 -11.29 18.52
C CYS A 41 1.37 -9.93 19.15
N THR A 42 2.43 -9.31 19.68
CA THR A 42 2.37 -7.95 20.22
C THR A 42 2.93 -6.92 19.26
N THR A 43 3.50 -7.37 18.14
CA THR A 43 4.12 -6.48 17.15
C THR A 43 3.09 -6.13 16.09
N PRO A 44 2.75 -4.85 15.94
CA PRO A 44 1.82 -4.43 14.89
C PRO A 44 2.46 -4.54 13.51
N VAL A 45 1.64 -4.63 12.49
CA VAL A 45 2.11 -4.40 11.13
C VAL A 45 2.44 -2.92 11.00
N ILE A 46 3.61 -2.62 10.42
CA ILE A 46 4.05 -1.25 10.18
C ILE A 46 4.27 -1.08 8.68
N ILE A 47 3.53 -0.18 8.08
CA ILE A 47 3.70 0.23 6.69
C ILE A 47 4.28 1.63 6.71
N GLU A 48 5.54 1.77 6.31
CA GLU A 48 6.23 3.05 6.35
C GLU A 48 5.75 3.99 5.23
N ASP A 49 6.23 5.24 5.26
CA ASP A 49 5.78 6.27 4.33
C ASP A 49 6.04 5.89 2.86
N GLY A 50 5.16 6.33 1.99
CA GLY A 50 5.34 6.21 0.55
C GLY A 50 5.22 4.79 -0.02
N VAL A 51 4.80 3.82 0.77
CA VAL A 51 4.64 2.44 0.32
C VAL A 51 3.42 2.33 -0.60
N PHE A 52 3.58 1.55 -1.67
CA PHE A 52 2.48 1.18 -2.55
C PHE A 52 2.15 -0.30 -2.37
N ILE A 53 0.92 -0.60 -2.02
CA ILE A 53 0.45 -1.97 -1.87
C ILE A 53 -0.59 -2.24 -2.95
N GLY A 54 -0.29 -3.20 -3.81
CA GLY A 54 -1.15 -3.55 -4.93
C GLY A 54 -2.44 -4.23 -4.51
N ALA A 55 -3.40 -4.28 -5.43
CA ALA A 55 -4.70 -4.90 -5.20
C ALA A 55 -4.56 -6.36 -4.77
N ASN A 56 -5.38 -6.77 -3.81
CA ASN A 56 -5.41 -8.13 -3.28
C ASN A 56 -4.09 -8.64 -2.69
N ALA A 57 -3.16 -7.76 -2.41
CA ALA A 57 -1.95 -8.15 -1.69
C ALA A 57 -2.27 -8.44 -0.22
N VAL A 58 -1.49 -9.31 0.39
CA VAL A 58 -1.65 -9.66 1.80
C VAL A 58 -0.34 -9.37 2.52
N VAL A 59 -0.43 -8.62 3.61
CA VAL A 59 0.70 -8.39 4.51
C VAL A 59 0.40 -9.11 5.81
N ALA A 60 1.23 -10.10 6.14
CA ALA A 60 1.05 -10.94 7.31
C ALA A 60 1.29 -10.16 8.62
N GLU A 61 0.79 -10.72 9.72
CA GLU A 61 0.95 -10.11 11.03
C GLU A 61 2.41 -9.87 11.39
N GLY A 62 2.67 -8.75 12.06
CA GLY A 62 3.99 -8.39 12.56
C GLY A 62 5.00 -7.94 11.51
N VAL A 63 4.63 -7.90 10.26
CA VAL A 63 5.53 -7.50 9.17
C VAL A 63 5.74 -5.99 9.17
N ARG A 64 6.98 -5.58 8.93
CA ARG A 64 7.33 -4.18 8.66
C ARG A 64 7.68 -4.01 7.19
N VAL A 65 6.99 -3.11 6.52
CA VAL A 65 7.28 -2.76 5.12
C VAL A 65 8.01 -1.43 5.11
N GLY A 66 9.25 -1.45 4.65
CA GLY A 66 10.12 -0.28 4.62
C GLY A 66 9.62 0.80 3.66
N HIS A 67 10.02 2.04 3.93
CA HIS A 67 9.51 3.20 3.19
C HIS A 67 9.72 3.07 1.68
N HIS A 68 8.76 3.57 0.93
CA HIS A 68 8.79 3.61 -0.54
C HIS A 68 8.91 2.24 -1.22
N ALA A 69 8.65 1.16 -0.50
CA ALA A 69 8.56 -0.16 -1.11
C ALA A 69 7.31 -0.28 -1.99
N ILE A 70 7.34 -1.18 -2.93
CA ILE A 70 6.19 -1.52 -3.78
C ILE A 70 5.88 -2.99 -3.57
N ILE A 71 4.66 -3.27 -3.20
CA ILE A 71 4.15 -4.64 -3.09
C ILE A 71 3.21 -4.84 -4.28
N GLY A 72 3.55 -5.76 -5.17
CA GLY A 72 2.75 -6.02 -6.35
C GLY A 72 1.39 -6.62 -6.04
N ALA A 73 0.45 -6.47 -6.97
CA ALA A 73 -0.89 -7.03 -6.82
C ALA A 73 -0.84 -8.55 -6.58
N GLY A 74 -1.68 -9.03 -5.68
CA GLY A 74 -1.77 -10.46 -5.37
C GLY A 74 -0.59 -11.04 -4.61
N SER A 75 0.37 -10.24 -4.20
CA SER A 75 1.55 -10.72 -3.47
C SER A 75 1.20 -11.07 -2.03
N VAL A 76 1.91 -12.05 -1.48
CA VAL A 76 1.78 -12.43 -0.07
C VAL A 76 3.09 -12.13 0.64
N VAL A 77 3.08 -11.14 1.52
CA VAL A 77 4.26 -10.67 2.24
C VAL A 77 4.29 -11.33 3.62
N LEU A 78 5.25 -12.21 3.82
CA LEU A 78 5.38 -13.01 5.04
C LEU A 78 6.52 -12.51 5.95
N HIS A 79 7.45 -11.73 5.43
CA HIS A 79 8.62 -11.24 6.15
C HIS A 79 8.81 -9.76 5.90
N ASP A 80 9.61 -9.13 6.75
CA ASP A 80 9.92 -7.71 6.63
C ASP A 80 10.46 -7.39 5.24
N VAL A 81 10.06 -6.23 4.74
CA VAL A 81 10.44 -5.75 3.41
C VAL A 81 11.37 -4.56 3.59
N GLU A 82 12.53 -4.61 2.95
CA GLU A 82 13.46 -3.49 3.00
C GLU A 82 12.91 -2.27 2.26
N ALA A 83 13.37 -1.10 2.65
CA ALA A 83 12.97 0.14 2.01
C ALA A 83 13.26 0.11 0.50
N ARG A 84 12.34 0.65 -0.29
CA ARG A 84 12.44 0.80 -1.75
C ARG A 84 12.48 -0.53 -2.53
N ALA A 85 12.25 -1.65 -1.87
CA ALA A 85 12.18 -2.94 -2.55
C ALA A 85 10.89 -3.07 -3.37
N VAL A 86 10.98 -3.76 -4.48
CA VAL A 86 9.81 -4.16 -5.27
C VAL A 86 9.60 -5.65 -5.05
N MET A 87 8.49 -6.00 -4.41
CA MET A 87 8.16 -7.37 -4.02
C MET A 87 7.00 -7.88 -4.84
N ILE A 88 7.12 -9.08 -5.36
CA ILE A 88 6.03 -9.75 -6.07
C ILE A 88 5.92 -11.20 -5.64
N LYS A 89 4.86 -11.86 -6.08
CA LYS A 89 4.57 -13.29 -5.89
C LYS A 89 3.96 -13.64 -4.54
N ALA A 90 3.61 -14.89 -4.43
CA ALA A 90 3.02 -15.51 -3.25
C ALA A 90 3.80 -16.79 -2.90
N PRO A 91 4.79 -16.76 -2.00
CA PRO A 91 5.25 -15.62 -1.21
C PRO A 91 5.98 -14.56 -2.04
N ALA A 92 5.96 -13.33 -1.55
CA ALA A 92 6.57 -12.20 -2.25
C ALA A 92 8.09 -12.32 -2.29
N GLU A 93 8.64 -12.00 -3.45
CA GLU A 93 10.09 -11.96 -3.67
C GLU A 93 10.50 -10.60 -4.18
N LYS A 94 11.66 -10.13 -3.74
CA LYS A 94 12.23 -8.90 -4.28
C LYS A 94 12.75 -9.17 -5.69
N ILE A 95 12.33 -8.37 -6.67
CA ILE A 95 12.80 -8.49 -8.05
C ILE A 95 13.74 -7.37 -8.46
N ARG A 96 13.65 -6.22 -7.80
CA ARG A 96 14.49 -5.06 -8.10
C ARG A 96 14.26 -3.94 -7.11
N GLU A 97 15.01 -2.85 -7.23
CA GLU A 97 14.76 -1.62 -6.51
C GLU A 97 13.73 -0.76 -7.25
N ARG A 98 13.06 0.12 -6.51
CA ARG A 98 12.18 1.13 -7.07
C ARG A 98 12.98 2.13 -7.89
N THR A 99 12.48 2.44 -9.09
CA THR A 99 13.13 3.36 -10.02
C THR A 99 12.37 4.68 -10.11
N VAL A 100 12.99 5.66 -10.77
CA VAL A 100 12.33 6.94 -11.08
C VAL A 100 11.09 6.72 -11.94
N ASP A 101 11.13 5.76 -12.85
CA ASP A 101 9.98 5.43 -13.69
C ASP A 101 8.80 4.93 -12.85
N ASP A 102 9.05 4.09 -11.87
CA ASP A 102 8.02 3.65 -10.93
C ASP A 102 7.41 4.83 -10.19
N GLU A 103 8.23 5.76 -9.74
CA GLU A 103 7.77 6.94 -9.03
C GLU A 103 6.89 7.82 -9.91
N GLN A 104 7.25 7.99 -11.17
CA GLN A 104 6.47 8.77 -12.12
C GLN A 104 5.09 8.15 -12.37
N ARG A 105 5.01 6.83 -12.50
CA ARG A 105 3.73 6.14 -12.68
C ARG A 105 2.82 6.35 -11.49
N LEU A 106 3.35 6.28 -10.29
CA LEU A 106 2.56 6.48 -9.07
C LEU A 106 2.11 7.94 -8.95
N CYS A 107 2.95 8.89 -9.31
CA CYS A 107 2.59 10.31 -9.32
C CYS A 107 1.52 10.63 -10.37
N ILE A 108 1.56 10.02 -11.52
CA ILE A 108 0.55 10.18 -12.56
C ILE A 108 -0.82 9.78 -12.03
N ASN A 109 -0.90 8.69 -11.30
CA ASN A 109 -2.15 8.25 -10.70
C ASN A 109 -2.70 9.31 -9.74
N GLN A 110 -1.86 9.91 -8.92
CA GLN A 110 -2.27 10.98 -8.01
C GLN A 110 -2.75 12.23 -8.76
N THR A 111 -2.06 12.58 -9.83
CA THR A 111 -2.43 13.72 -10.65
C THR A 111 -3.78 13.51 -11.34
N LEU A 112 -4.02 12.33 -11.87
CA LEU A 112 -5.30 11.99 -12.50
C LEU A 112 -6.44 12.08 -11.50
N ARG A 113 -6.25 11.62 -10.29
CA ARG A 113 -7.29 11.72 -9.25
C ARG A 113 -7.65 13.15 -8.92
N LYS A 114 -6.67 14.03 -8.85
CA LYS A 114 -6.93 15.45 -8.61
C LYS A 114 -7.77 16.05 -9.71
N LYS A 115 -7.50 15.70 -10.96
CA LYS A 115 -8.28 16.17 -12.09
C LYS A 115 -9.69 15.63 -12.08
N GLU A 116 -9.85 14.35 -11.85
CA GLU A 116 -11.16 13.71 -11.83
C GLU A 116 -12.08 14.31 -10.78
N VAL A 117 -11.56 14.60 -9.59
CA VAL A 117 -12.35 15.18 -8.52
C VAL A 117 -12.57 16.67 -8.70
N GLY A 118 -11.53 17.41 -9.13
CA GLY A 118 -11.60 18.87 -9.23
C GLY A 118 -12.27 19.36 -10.51
N ASP A 119 -11.77 18.95 -11.64
CA ASP A 119 -12.14 19.55 -12.92
C ASP A 119 -12.66 18.53 -13.93
N HIS A 120 -11.90 17.48 -14.14
CA HIS A 120 -12.09 16.58 -15.26
C HIS A 120 -13.31 15.69 -15.12
N PHE A 121 -13.52 15.14 -13.93
CA PHE A 121 -14.63 14.23 -13.68
C PHE A 121 -15.98 14.88 -13.97
N PHE A 122 -16.17 16.09 -13.51
CA PHE A 122 -17.45 16.80 -13.68
C PHE A 122 -17.66 17.23 -15.13
N ASP A 123 -16.61 17.67 -15.81
CA ASP A 123 -16.70 18.11 -17.19
C ASP A 123 -17.08 16.97 -18.13
N GLU A 124 -16.49 15.80 -17.97
CA GLU A 124 -16.77 14.65 -18.83
C GLU A 124 -18.11 14.01 -18.55
N THR A 125 -18.53 13.96 -17.31
CA THR A 125 -19.80 13.32 -16.96
C THR A 125 -21.00 14.15 -17.34
N MET A 126 -20.83 15.41 -17.64
CA MET A 126 -21.92 16.28 -18.04
C MET A 126 -22.14 16.30 -19.54
N ASP A 127 -21.26 15.76 -20.29
CA ASP A 127 -21.38 15.62 -21.74
C ASP A 127 -22.08 14.32 -22.09
#